data_2b8fe5dec326b321931a164c1fa62fd1
#
_entry.id   2b8fe5dec326b321931a164c1fa62fd1
#
_cell.length_a   1.000
_cell.length_b   1.000
_cell.length_c   1.000
_cell.angle_alpha   90.00
_cell.angle_beta   90.00
_cell.angle_gamma   90.00
#
_symmetry.space_group_name_H-M   'P 1'
#
loop_
_entity.id
_entity.type
_entity.pdbx_description
1 polymer ?
#
loop_
_entity_poly.entity_id
_entity_poly.type
_entity_poly.pdbx_seq_one_letter_code
_entity_poly.pdbx_strand_id
1 'polypeptide(L)'
;RQEWQALKDFYRYGFPAVVQQCWAYIATATLLFIIGGAIGWWFSWQDDSFMTLVLGSDFVENVRSTQELWTVSILGVEPVASSSITINNIAVSLIAIIGGVTTYRPEISIITPPGAFTLYLLIFNGLMIGCVSALVAQLNLAYDLWAFIFPHGSLELPAIFFAGGAGLLL
;
A
#
# COMPACT_ATOMS: atom_id res chain seq x y z
N ARG A 1 33.41 14.23 9.10
CA ARG A 1 33.77 12.81 9.44
C ARG A 1 32.84 12.22 10.51
N GLN A 2 32.47 12.98 11.55
CA GLN A 2 31.59 12.49 12.63
C GLN A 2 30.15 12.21 12.16
N GLU A 3 29.56 13.07 11.32
CA GLU A 3 28.21 12.90 10.80
C GLU A 3 28.07 11.63 9.94
N TRP A 4 29.09 11.35 9.11
CA TRP A 4 29.11 10.16 8.28
C TRP A 4 29.23 8.87 9.11
N GLN A 5 29.97 8.92 10.20
CA GLN A 5 30.06 7.80 11.14
C GLN A 5 28.74 7.57 11.86
N ALA A 6 28.10 8.65 12.34
CA ALA A 6 26.79 8.59 12.99
C ALA A 6 25.72 7.99 12.06
N LEU A 7 25.73 8.38 10.76
CA LEU A 7 24.83 7.81 9.77
C LEU A 7 25.05 6.31 9.56
N LYS A 8 26.30 5.87 9.47
CA LYS A 8 26.65 4.45 9.37
C LYS A 8 26.22 3.65 10.59
N ASP A 9 26.46 4.19 11.79
CA ASP A 9 26.09 3.55 13.05
C ASP A 9 24.57 3.48 13.21
N PHE A 10 23.85 4.51 12.76
CA PHE A 10 22.39 4.48 12.70
C PHE A 10 21.88 3.32 11.81
N TYR A 11 22.37 3.21 10.57
CA TYR A 11 21.90 2.13 9.67
C TYR A 11 22.35 0.75 10.13
N ARG A 12 23.50 0.65 10.78
CA ARG A 12 24.06 -0.64 11.20
C ARG A 12 23.46 -1.16 12.51
N TYR A 13 23.13 -0.27 13.43
CA TYR A 13 22.70 -0.62 14.79
C TYR A 13 21.38 0.01 15.18
N GLY A 14 21.19 1.30 14.92
CA GLY A 14 20.01 2.05 15.35
C GLY A 14 18.74 1.59 14.63
N PHE A 15 18.74 1.59 13.32
CA PHE A 15 17.58 1.20 12.53
C PHE A 15 17.13 -0.25 12.80
N PRO A 16 18.03 -1.27 12.79
CA PRO A 16 17.63 -2.63 13.13
C PRO A 16 17.07 -2.78 14.55
N ALA A 17 17.61 -2.04 15.52
CA ALA A 17 17.10 -2.04 16.90
C ALA A 17 15.68 -1.49 16.97
N VAL A 18 15.39 -0.38 16.29
CA VAL A 18 14.03 0.19 16.22
C VAL A 18 13.07 -0.78 15.53
N VAL A 19 13.47 -1.40 14.43
CA VAL A 19 12.65 -2.41 13.74
C VAL A 19 12.31 -3.58 14.65
N GLN A 20 13.28 -4.07 15.42
CA GLN A 20 13.06 -5.14 16.38
C GLN A 20 12.11 -4.74 17.50
N GLN A 21 12.20 -3.52 18.01
CA GLN A 21 11.30 -3.02 19.05
C GLN A 21 9.87 -2.81 18.52
N CYS A 22 9.73 -2.37 17.28
CA CYS A 22 8.44 -2.07 16.65
C CYS A 22 7.89 -3.23 15.81
N TRP A 23 8.52 -4.40 15.87
CA TRP A 23 8.17 -5.55 15.02
C TRP A 23 6.68 -5.91 15.04
N ALA A 24 6.04 -5.90 16.21
CA ALA A 24 4.64 -6.25 16.33
C ALA A 24 3.72 -5.30 15.54
N TYR A 25 4.02 -4.02 15.55
CA TYR A 25 3.24 -3.01 14.79
C TYR A 25 3.47 -3.15 13.28
N ILE A 26 4.71 -3.42 12.85
CA ILE A 26 5.04 -3.65 11.45
C ILE A 26 4.36 -4.92 10.94
N ALA A 27 4.41 -5.99 11.72
CA ALA A 27 3.74 -7.25 11.40
C ALA A 27 2.21 -7.06 11.33
N THR A 28 1.62 -6.29 12.24
CA THR A 28 0.19 -5.96 12.21
C THR A 28 -0.16 -5.16 10.97
N ALA A 29 0.62 -4.13 10.61
CA ALA A 29 0.42 -3.35 9.39
C ALA A 29 0.47 -4.23 8.13
N THR A 30 1.46 -5.11 8.05
CA THR A 30 1.60 -6.08 6.95
C THR A 30 0.39 -7.02 6.87
N LEU A 31 -0.05 -7.55 8.02
CA LEU A 31 -1.17 -8.48 8.10
C LEU A 31 -2.48 -7.82 7.67
N LEU A 32 -2.73 -6.59 8.11
CA LEU A 32 -3.92 -5.82 7.71
C LEU A 32 -3.97 -5.58 6.21
N PHE A 33 -2.83 -5.25 5.61
CA PHE A 33 -2.72 -5.08 4.17
C PHE A 33 -3.01 -6.39 3.42
N ILE A 34 -2.43 -7.51 3.88
CA ILE A 34 -2.66 -8.84 3.30
C ILE A 34 -4.13 -9.26 3.44
N ILE A 35 -4.74 -9.03 4.61
CA ILE A 35 -6.16 -9.31 4.83
C ILE A 35 -7.02 -8.48 3.88
N GLY A 36 -6.75 -7.19 3.73
CA GLY A 36 -7.41 -6.34 2.74
C GLY A 36 -7.30 -6.92 1.34
N GLY A 37 -6.10 -7.33 0.94
CA GLY A 37 -5.85 -7.97 -0.36
C GLY A 37 -6.62 -9.27 -0.57
N ALA A 38 -6.64 -10.13 0.45
CA ALA A 38 -7.40 -11.38 0.40
C ALA A 38 -8.92 -11.13 0.29
N ILE A 39 -9.44 -10.15 1.01
CA ILE A 39 -10.85 -9.72 0.91
C ILE A 39 -11.13 -9.19 -0.50
N GLY A 40 -10.31 -8.26 -1.00
CA GLY A 40 -10.46 -7.70 -2.34
C GLY A 40 -10.44 -8.76 -3.43
N TRP A 41 -9.48 -9.66 -3.37
CA TRP A 41 -9.37 -10.81 -4.27
C TRP A 41 -10.62 -11.69 -4.21
N TRP A 42 -10.99 -12.16 -3.01
CA TRP A 42 -12.10 -13.11 -2.82
C TRP A 42 -13.43 -12.56 -3.29
N PHE A 43 -13.80 -11.36 -2.84
CA PHE A 43 -15.10 -10.77 -3.20
C PHE A 43 -15.19 -10.36 -4.66
N SER A 44 -14.10 -9.96 -5.30
CA SER A 44 -14.08 -9.66 -6.74
C SER A 44 -14.32 -10.89 -7.64
N TRP A 45 -14.09 -12.10 -7.13
CA TRP A 45 -14.47 -13.34 -7.83
C TRP A 45 -15.93 -13.73 -7.61
N GLN A 46 -16.56 -13.24 -6.56
CA GLN A 46 -17.95 -13.56 -6.24
C GLN A 46 -18.94 -12.57 -6.85
N ASP A 47 -18.56 -11.30 -6.90
CA ASP A 47 -19.46 -10.22 -7.31
C ASP A 47 -18.69 -9.09 -8.06
N ASP A 48 -19.04 -8.93 -9.31
CA ASP A 48 -18.53 -7.86 -10.18
C ASP A 48 -18.89 -6.46 -9.64
N SER A 49 -20.03 -6.32 -8.96
CA SER A 49 -20.46 -5.07 -8.39
C SER A 49 -19.51 -4.61 -7.26
N PHE A 50 -18.95 -5.54 -6.50
CA PHE A 50 -17.95 -5.24 -5.49
C PHE A 50 -16.67 -4.67 -6.13
N MET A 51 -16.20 -5.30 -7.20
CA MET A 51 -15.02 -4.85 -7.93
C MET A 51 -15.21 -3.43 -8.48
N THR A 52 -16.36 -3.17 -9.12
CA THR A 52 -16.68 -1.83 -9.67
C THR A 52 -16.86 -0.78 -8.58
N LEU A 53 -17.36 -1.15 -7.41
CA LEU A 53 -17.47 -0.25 -6.26
C LEU A 53 -16.08 0.20 -5.75
N VAL A 54 -15.13 -0.73 -5.71
CA VAL A 54 -13.78 -0.46 -5.16
C VAL A 54 -12.88 0.25 -6.17
N LEU A 55 -12.88 -0.19 -7.42
CA LEU A 55 -11.97 0.30 -8.46
C LEU A 55 -12.57 1.42 -9.32
N GLY A 56 -13.88 1.57 -9.33
CA GLY A 56 -14.62 2.43 -10.24
C GLY A 56 -15.02 1.71 -11.53
N SER A 57 -16.24 1.98 -12.00
CA SER A 57 -16.80 1.38 -13.22
C SER A 57 -15.93 1.64 -14.45
N ASP A 58 -15.50 2.88 -14.62
CA ASP A 58 -14.74 3.32 -15.79
C ASP A 58 -13.38 2.61 -15.90
N PHE A 59 -12.72 2.39 -14.77
CA PHE A 59 -11.46 1.64 -14.73
C PHE A 59 -11.67 0.17 -15.11
N VAL A 60 -12.66 -0.49 -14.50
CA VAL A 60 -12.96 -1.91 -14.76
C VAL A 60 -13.35 -2.13 -16.22
N GLU A 61 -14.24 -1.25 -16.75
CA GLU A 61 -14.70 -1.32 -18.14
C GLU A 61 -13.57 -1.06 -19.13
N ASN A 62 -12.71 -0.09 -18.86
CA ASN A 62 -11.55 0.19 -19.69
C ASN A 62 -10.63 -1.03 -19.80
N VAL A 63 -10.23 -1.62 -18.67
CA VAL A 63 -9.34 -2.80 -18.66
C VAL A 63 -10.01 -4.01 -19.35
N ARG A 64 -11.33 -4.20 -19.18
CA ARG A 64 -12.07 -5.30 -19.82
C ARG A 64 -12.23 -5.11 -21.33
N SER A 65 -12.46 -3.89 -21.77
CA SER A 65 -12.68 -3.58 -23.20
C SER A 65 -11.38 -3.61 -24.00
N THR A 66 -10.30 -3.10 -23.44
CA THR A 66 -8.98 -3.09 -24.10
C THR A 66 -8.29 -4.44 -24.00
N GLN A 67 -8.59 -5.24 -22.98
CA GLN A 67 -7.85 -6.45 -22.62
C GLN A 67 -6.36 -6.23 -22.46
N GLU A 68 -5.99 -5.01 -22.07
CA GLU A 68 -4.63 -4.58 -21.84
C GLU A 68 -4.52 -3.98 -20.44
N LEU A 69 -3.34 -4.06 -19.85
CA LEU A 69 -3.07 -3.28 -18.64
C LEU A 69 -3.11 -1.80 -18.98
N TRP A 70 -3.70 -0.99 -18.07
CA TRP A 70 -3.62 0.47 -18.16
C TRP A 70 -2.17 0.98 -18.20
N THR A 71 -1.22 0.15 -17.81
CA THR A 71 0.22 0.44 -17.88
C THR A 71 0.78 0.42 -19.29
N VAL A 72 0.10 -0.19 -20.26
CA VAL A 72 0.53 -0.21 -21.68
C VAL A 72 0.50 1.19 -22.27
N SER A 73 -0.49 2.00 -21.92
CA SER A 73 -0.54 3.42 -22.31
C SER A 73 0.62 4.26 -21.72
N ILE A 74 1.34 3.69 -20.76
CA ILE A 74 2.44 4.30 -20.03
C ILE A 74 3.80 3.87 -20.61
N LEU A 75 3.87 2.84 -21.46
CA LEU A 75 5.11 2.33 -22.07
C LEU A 75 5.88 3.34 -22.94
N GLY A 76 5.30 4.49 -23.25
CA GLY A 76 6.00 5.62 -23.91
C GLY A 76 6.48 6.71 -22.93
N VAL A 77 6.07 6.63 -21.66
CA VAL A 77 6.34 7.62 -20.61
C VAL A 77 6.75 6.94 -19.28
N GLU A 78 7.45 5.83 -19.39
CA GLU A 78 7.87 4.98 -18.24
C GLU A 78 8.46 5.75 -17.05
N PRO A 79 9.34 6.78 -17.25
CA PRO A 79 9.88 7.53 -16.12
C PRO A 79 8.80 8.32 -15.37
N VAL A 80 7.80 8.86 -16.09
CA VAL A 80 6.70 9.64 -15.49
C VAL A 80 5.76 8.74 -14.71
N ALA A 81 5.46 7.57 -15.26
CA ALA A 81 4.59 6.59 -14.61
C ALA A 81 5.21 6.00 -13.35
N SER A 82 6.48 5.60 -13.42
CA SER A 82 7.24 5.12 -12.28
C SER A 82 7.30 6.19 -11.19
N SER A 83 7.56 7.45 -11.57
CA SER A 83 7.54 8.59 -10.65
C SER A 83 6.17 8.77 -9.99
N SER A 84 5.08 8.64 -10.74
CA SER A 84 3.72 8.80 -10.21
C SER A 84 3.38 7.71 -9.19
N ILE A 85 3.75 6.47 -9.45
CA ILE A 85 3.54 5.35 -8.51
C ILE A 85 4.37 5.58 -7.25
N THR A 86 5.64 5.94 -7.39
CA THR A 86 6.54 6.20 -6.25
C THR A 86 6.02 7.38 -5.42
N ILE A 87 5.59 8.48 -6.05
CA ILE A 87 5.00 9.64 -5.36
C ILE A 87 3.73 9.23 -4.60
N ASN A 88 2.86 8.42 -5.22
CA ASN A 88 1.67 7.90 -4.55
C ASN A 88 2.03 7.08 -3.31
N ASN A 89 2.99 6.17 -3.41
CA ASN A 89 3.39 5.31 -2.30
C ASN A 89 4.12 6.08 -1.19
N ILE A 90 4.88 7.12 -1.53
CA ILE A 90 5.43 8.07 -0.56
C ILE A 90 4.29 8.81 0.15
N ALA A 91 3.30 9.31 -0.59
CA ALA A 91 2.15 9.99 -0.01
C ALA A 91 1.37 9.08 0.92
N VAL A 92 1.07 7.84 0.51
CA VAL A 92 0.42 6.81 1.35
C VAL A 92 1.21 6.56 2.62
N SER A 93 2.53 6.43 2.53
CA SER A 93 3.42 6.23 3.68
C SER A 93 3.38 7.41 4.65
N LEU A 94 3.47 8.65 4.15
CA LEU A 94 3.38 9.85 4.97
C LEU A 94 2.01 9.99 5.64
N ILE A 95 0.94 9.73 4.89
CA ILE A 95 -0.43 9.81 5.41
C ILE A 95 -0.66 8.70 6.46
N ALA A 96 -0.06 7.53 6.31
CA ALA A 96 -0.14 6.46 7.31
C ALA A 96 0.50 6.88 8.65
N ILE A 97 1.64 7.58 8.62
CA ILE A 97 2.29 8.12 9.82
C ILE A 97 1.44 9.26 10.42
N ILE A 98 1.01 10.21 9.60
CA ILE A 98 0.21 11.37 10.03
C ILE A 98 -1.13 10.89 10.63
N GLY A 99 -1.72 9.83 10.07
CA GLY A 99 -2.95 9.23 10.56
C GLY A 99 -2.85 8.73 12.01
N GLY A 100 -1.68 8.25 12.43
CA GLY A 100 -1.40 7.92 13.82
C GLY A 100 -1.40 9.16 14.73
N VAL A 101 -0.71 10.23 14.29
CA VAL A 101 -0.56 11.48 15.06
C VAL A 101 -1.88 12.24 15.19
N THR A 102 -2.67 12.33 14.11
CA THR A 102 -3.90 13.15 14.09
C THR A 102 -5.04 12.58 14.92
N THR A 103 -5.03 11.28 15.18
CA THR A 103 -6.05 10.62 16.02
C THR A 103 -5.74 10.71 17.51
N TYR A 104 -4.56 11.19 17.89
CA TYR A 104 -4.19 11.43 19.29
C TYR A 104 -4.71 12.80 19.80
N ARG A 105 -6.01 13.05 19.67
CA ARG A 105 -6.67 14.17 20.35
C ARG A 105 -7.64 13.60 21.41
N PRO A 106 -7.38 13.81 22.71
CA PRO A 106 -8.23 13.29 23.79
C PRO A 106 -9.67 13.80 23.70
N GLU A 107 -9.90 14.91 23.01
CA GLU A 107 -11.21 15.53 22.82
C GLU A 107 -12.06 14.82 21.74
N ILE A 108 -11.43 14.09 20.80
CA ILE A 108 -12.09 13.39 19.67
C ILE A 108 -12.01 11.86 19.84
N SER A 109 -11.24 11.39 20.81
CA SER A 109 -10.94 9.98 21.07
C SER A 109 -12.16 9.07 21.32
N ILE A 110 -13.34 9.65 21.55
CA ILE A 110 -14.58 8.89 21.73
C ILE A 110 -15.14 8.41 20.39
N ILE A 111 -14.80 9.09 19.28
CA ILE A 111 -15.36 8.82 17.95
C ILE A 111 -14.40 8.06 17.05
N THR A 112 -13.10 8.34 17.15
CA THR A 112 -12.06 7.68 16.36
C THR A 112 -10.92 7.22 17.24
N PRO A 113 -10.72 5.89 17.40
CA PRO A 113 -9.59 5.37 18.18
C PRO A 113 -8.26 5.75 17.52
N PRO A 114 -7.18 5.92 18.30
CA PRO A 114 -5.84 6.15 17.78
C PRO A 114 -5.47 5.13 16.71
N GLY A 115 -4.87 5.57 15.62
CA GLY A 115 -4.48 4.69 14.52
C GLY A 115 -5.62 4.21 13.59
N ALA A 116 -6.90 4.57 13.85
CA ALA A 116 -8.02 4.13 13.02
C ALA A 116 -7.88 4.50 11.54
N PHE A 117 -7.33 5.68 11.28
CA PHE A 117 -7.10 6.12 9.90
C PHE A 117 -5.98 5.31 9.24
N THR A 118 -4.92 5.01 9.97
CA THR A 118 -3.83 4.14 9.50
C THR A 118 -4.34 2.71 9.20
N LEU A 119 -5.18 2.17 10.09
CA LEU A 119 -5.87 0.88 9.88
C LEU A 119 -6.67 0.88 8.58
N TYR A 120 -7.54 1.88 8.42
CA TYR A 120 -8.36 2.04 7.22
C TYR A 120 -7.48 2.10 5.95
N LEU A 121 -6.44 2.92 5.97
CA LEU A 121 -5.56 3.13 4.83
C LEU A 121 -4.83 1.85 4.43
N LEU A 122 -4.32 1.08 5.39
CA LEU A 122 -3.64 -0.20 5.13
C LEU A 122 -4.60 -1.24 4.53
N ILE A 123 -5.77 -1.42 5.13
CA ILE A 123 -6.77 -2.37 4.64
C ILE A 123 -7.25 -1.97 3.25
N PHE A 124 -7.53 -0.69 3.03
CA PHE A 124 -8.05 -0.20 1.76
C PHE A 124 -7.03 -0.32 0.62
N ASN A 125 -5.75 -0.02 0.86
CA ASN A 125 -4.70 -0.23 -0.14
C ASN A 125 -4.52 -1.71 -0.47
N GLY A 126 -4.56 -2.57 0.53
CA GLY A 126 -4.56 -4.02 0.31
C GLY A 126 -5.76 -4.46 -0.54
N LEU A 127 -6.95 -3.99 -0.19
CA LEU A 127 -8.20 -4.31 -0.88
C LEU A 127 -8.16 -3.89 -2.35
N MET A 128 -7.65 -2.70 -2.65
CA MET A 128 -7.46 -2.24 -4.03
C MET A 128 -6.53 -3.17 -4.82
N ILE A 129 -5.38 -3.54 -4.26
CA ILE A 129 -4.45 -4.47 -4.93
C ILE A 129 -5.10 -5.83 -5.14
N GLY A 130 -5.88 -6.32 -4.17
CA GLY A 130 -6.63 -7.56 -4.29
C GLY A 130 -7.64 -7.53 -5.44
N CYS A 131 -8.44 -6.46 -5.53
CA CYS A 131 -9.42 -6.27 -6.60
C CYS A 131 -8.75 -6.18 -7.99
N VAL A 132 -7.67 -5.39 -8.11
CA VAL A 132 -6.91 -5.28 -9.36
C VAL A 132 -6.33 -6.62 -9.76
N SER A 133 -5.74 -7.35 -8.81
CA SER A 133 -5.18 -8.68 -9.08
C SER A 133 -6.22 -9.67 -9.56
N ALA A 134 -7.44 -9.64 -9.00
CA ALA A 134 -8.55 -10.46 -9.43
C ALA A 134 -9.02 -10.09 -10.86
N LEU A 135 -9.16 -8.79 -11.14
CA LEU A 135 -9.55 -8.29 -12.46
C LEU A 135 -8.60 -8.77 -13.55
N VAL A 136 -7.30 -8.58 -13.36
CA VAL A 136 -6.30 -8.98 -14.36
C VAL A 136 -6.14 -10.51 -14.46
N ALA A 137 -6.36 -11.24 -13.36
CA ALA A 137 -6.37 -12.71 -13.39
C ALA A 137 -7.53 -13.26 -14.21
N GLN A 138 -8.72 -12.65 -14.14
CA GLN A 138 -9.87 -12.99 -14.98
C GLN A 138 -9.59 -12.80 -16.48
N LEU A 139 -8.68 -11.90 -16.84
CA LEU A 139 -8.30 -11.57 -18.22
C LEU A 139 -6.99 -12.23 -18.67
N ASN A 140 -6.40 -13.12 -17.86
CA ASN A 140 -5.08 -13.74 -18.09
C ASN A 140 -3.90 -12.72 -18.17
N LEU A 141 -4.04 -11.55 -17.59
CA LEU A 141 -3.03 -10.49 -17.55
C LEU A 141 -2.24 -10.46 -16.23
N ALA A 142 -2.39 -11.47 -15.38
CA ALA A 142 -1.78 -11.51 -14.06
C ALA A 142 -0.25 -11.47 -14.13
N TYR A 143 0.36 -12.16 -15.08
CA TYR A 143 1.81 -12.17 -15.26
C TYR A 143 2.33 -10.75 -15.57
N ASP A 144 1.68 -10.06 -16.50
CA ASP A 144 2.10 -8.72 -16.93
C ASP A 144 1.98 -7.70 -15.78
N LEU A 145 0.90 -7.79 -14.99
CA LEU A 145 0.75 -6.96 -13.80
C LEU A 145 1.87 -7.19 -12.79
N TRP A 146 2.14 -8.43 -12.44
CA TRP A 146 3.14 -8.74 -11.41
C TRP A 146 4.56 -8.48 -11.89
N ALA A 147 4.86 -8.70 -13.17
CA ALA A 147 6.13 -8.31 -13.77
C ALA A 147 6.36 -6.80 -13.71
N PHE A 148 5.28 -6.00 -13.84
CA PHE A 148 5.33 -4.55 -13.68
C PHE A 148 5.46 -4.12 -12.22
N ILE A 149 4.67 -4.71 -11.31
CA ILE A 149 4.65 -4.31 -9.88
C ILE A 149 5.93 -4.75 -9.16
N PHE A 150 6.46 -5.94 -9.43
CA PHE A 150 7.49 -6.56 -8.61
C PHE A 150 8.78 -5.70 -8.46
N PRO A 151 9.33 -5.07 -9.50
CA PRO A 151 10.52 -4.24 -9.37
C PRO A 151 10.34 -3.05 -8.40
N HIS A 152 9.16 -2.43 -8.41
CA HIS A 152 8.81 -1.27 -7.58
C HIS A 152 8.30 -1.71 -6.20
N GLY A 153 7.37 -2.64 -6.19
CA GLY A 153 6.69 -3.13 -4.99
C GLY A 153 7.62 -3.79 -3.98
N SER A 154 8.72 -4.38 -4.44
CA SER A 154 9.71 -5.00 -3.55
C SER A 154 10.35 -4.03 -2.56
N LEU A 155 10.40 -2.73 -2.88
CA LEU A 155 10.90 -1.67 -2.01
C LEU A 155 9.77 -0.84 -1.40
N GLU A 156 8.75 -0.55 -2.19
CA GLU A 156 7.68 0.36 -1.80
C GLU A 156 6.69 -0.26 -0.80
N LEU A 157 6.34 -1.53 -0.96
CA LEU A 157 5.45 -2.21 0.00
C LEU A 157 6.08 -2.32 1.41
N PRO A 158 7.34 -2.73 1.58
CA PRO A 158 7.98 -2.65 2.89
C PRO A 158 7.99 -1.25 3.48
N ALA A 159 8.21 -0.20 2.66
CA ALA A 159 8.17 1.18 3.14
C ALA A 159 6.77 1.55 3.70
N ILE A 160 5.69 1.14 3.01
CA ILE A 160 4.31 1.32 3.50
C ILE A 160 4.09 0.55 4.80
N PHE A 161 4.62 -0.67 4.93
CA PHE A 161 4.47 -1.46 6.15
C PHE A 161 5.22 -0.85 7.34
N PHE A 162 6.43 -0.31 7.13
CA PHE A 162 7.16 0.43 8.17
C PHE A 162 6.42 1.71 8.57
N ALA A 163 5.93 2.46 7.59
CA ALA A 163 5.14 3.67 7.82
C ALA A 163 3.83 3.38 8.55
N GLY A 164 3.13 2.32 8.13
CA GLY A 164 1.92 1.83 8.78
C GLY A 164 2.18 1.37 10.22
N GLY A 165 3.27 0.64 10.45
CA GLY A 165 3.71 0.25 11.79
C GLY A 165 3.99 1.45 12.69
N ALA A 166 4.64 2.49 12.16
CA ALA A 166 4.86 3.76 12.87
C ALA A 166 3.53 4.47 13.20
N GLY A 167 2.60 4.53 12.24
CA GLY A 167 1.29 5.13 12.45
C GLY A 167 0.40 4.36 13.43
N LEU A 168 0.59 3.06 13.59
CA LEU A 168 -0.11 2.24 14.59
C LEU A 168 0.54 2.35 15.98
N LEU A 169 1.81 2.71 16.06
CA LEU A 169 2.54 2.92 17.31
C LEU A 169 2.19 4.26 17.97
N LEU A 170 1.91 5.30 17.18
CA LEU A 170 1.61 6.66 17.63
C LEU A 170 0.18 6.81 18.11
#